data_fffec9824e4252f70b5f0a4b19da693b
#
_entry.id   fffec9824e4252f70b5f0a4b19da693b
#
_cell.length_a   1.000
_cell.length_b   1.000
_cell.length_c   1.000
_cell.angle_alpha   90.00
_cell.angle_beta   90.00
_cell.angle_gamma   90.00
#
_symmetry.space_group_name_H-M   'P 1'
#
loop_
_entity.id
_entity.type
_entity.pdbx_description
1 polymer ?
#
loop_
_entity_poly.entity_id
_entity_poly.type
_entity_poly.pdbx_seq_one_letter_code
_entity_poly.pdbx_strand_id
1 'polypeptide(L)'
;MEDRITKTSANEFEERQEVGLRPQRLDDFIGQSHVKENLKIFIEAAKLRGEPLDHVLFYGPPGLGKTTLAGIIANELGVDIKITSGPAIGRAADLAAILTNLNENDVLFIDEIHRLNRSVEEVLYSAMEDYALDIVIGKGPSARSIRLDIARFTLIGATTRAGSLSAPLRDRFGVIDKFEVYGSDELINIIGRSASLLGVSADEDALYEMARCSRGTPRVANRILKRVRDFAQVSGKSHIDFETAQKSLAALGVDALGLEKLDREILDAIITRFNGGPVGIDTIA
;
A
#
# COMPACT_ATOMS: atom_id res chain seq x y z
N MET A 1 11.63 21.15 3.94
CA MET A 1 11.51 20.01 2.98
C MET A 1 10.18 20.23 2.28
N GLU A 2 10.19 20.69 1.03
CA GLU A 2 8.97 20.98 0.28
C GLU A 2 8.15 19.70 0.12
N ASP A 3 6.86 19.77 0.41
CA ASP A 3 5.94 18.64 0.28
C ASP A 3 5.64 18.41 -1.20
N ARG A 4 6.24 17.38 -1.78
CA ARG A 4 6.08 17.05 -3.21
C ARG A 4 4.74 16.40 -3.47
N ILE A 5 3.98 16.94 -4.42
CA ILE A 5 2.65 16.42 -4.76
C ILE A 5 2.69 15.02 -5.40
N THR A 6 3.76 14.69 -6.14
CA THR A 6 3.92 13.39 -6.78
C THR A 6 4.68 12.36 -5.93
N LYS A 7 4.99 12.70 -4.67
CA LYS A 7 5.64 11.77 -3.75
C LYS A 7 4.75 10.53 -3.51
N THR A 8 5.31 9.35 -3.64
CA THR A 8 4.57 8.09 -3.48
C THR A 8 4.41 7.66 -2.02
N SER A 9 5.18 8.23 -1.09
CA SER A 9 4.99 8.04 0.35
C SER A 9 3.92 8.99 0.90
N ALA A 10 3.02 8.50 1.75
CA ALA A 10 2.05 9.32 2.46
C ALA A 10 2.62 9.80 3.80
N ASN A 11 2.08 10.90 4.33
CA ASN A 11 2.18 11.24 5.74
C ASN A 11 0.89 10.81 6.48
N GLU A 12 0.92 10.77 7.81
CA GLU A 12 -0.21 10.30 8.62
C GLU A 12 -1.51 11.09 8.39
N PHE A 13 -1.42 12.36 8.03
CA PHE A 13 -2.58 13.21 7.74
C PHE A 13 -3.22 12.84 6.39
N GLU A 14 -2.41 12.57 5.38
CA GLU A 14 -2.87 12.10 4.06
C GLU A 14 -3.54 10.74 4.17
N GLU A 15 -2.99 9.83 4.96
CA GLU A 15 -3.58 8.50 5.19
C GLU A 15 -4.98 8.57 5.78
N ARG A 16 -5.21 9.44 6.77
CA ARG A 16 -6.55 9.65 7.36
C ARG A 16 -7.55 10.19 6.34
N GLN A 17 -7.12 11.07 5.44
CA GLN A 17 -8.00 11.63 4.40
C GLN A 17 -8.28 10.63 3.25
N GLU A 18 -7.41 9.65 3.02
CA GLU A 18 -7.60 8.63 1.99
C GLU A 18 -8.60 7.56 2.39
N VAL A 19 -8.85 7.35 3.69
CA VAL A 19 -9.75 6.29 4.17
C VAL A 19 -11.14 6.37 3.53
N GLY A 20 -11.68 7.59 3.36
CA GLY A 20 -13.00 7.79 2.72
C GLY A 20 -13.05 7.50 1.22
N LEU A 21 -11.90 7.46 0.54
CA LEU A 21 -11.82 7.17 -0.90
C LEU A 21 -11.50 5.71 -1.20
N ARG A 22 -11.10 4.92 -0.19
CA ARG A 22 -10.71 3.52 -0.38
C ARG A 22 -11.91 2.67 -0.70
N PRO A 23 -11.85 1.82 -1.75
CA PRO A 23 -12.88 0.83 -2.00
C PRO A 23 -12.95 -0.17 -0.84
N GLN A 24 -14.17 -0.63 -0.57
CA GLN A 24 -14.44 -1.58 0.52
C GLN A 24 -14.73 -3.00 0.01
N ARG A 25 -15.00 -3.15 -1.28
CA ARG A 25 -15.32 -4.42 -1.93
C ARG A 25 -14.36 -4.72 -3.06
N LEU A 26 -14.17 -6.00 -3.36
CA LEU A 26 -13.29 -6.44 -4.42
C LEU A 26 -13.74 -5.95 -5.80
N ASP A 27 -15.05 -5.88 -6.03
CA ASP A 27 -15.63 -5.40 -7.29
C ASP A 27 -15.37 -3.89 -7.51
N ASP A 28 -15.26 -3.11 -6.44
CA ASP A 28 -14.97 -1.67 -6.50
C ASP A 28 -13.47 -1.35 -6.66
N PHE A 29 -12.62 -2.36 -6.49
CA PHE A 29 -11.18 -2.20 -6.62
C PHE A 29 -10.77 -2.22 -8.08
N ILE A 30 -10.35 -1.08 -8.61
CA ILE A 30 -9.96 -0.90 -10.02
C ILE A 30 -8.51 -1.34 -10.19
N GLY A 31 -8.22 -2.02 -11.30
CA GLY A 31 -6.89 -2.50 -11.66
C GLY A 31 -6.47 -3.79 -10.98
N GLN A 32 -5.22 -4.18 -11.18
CA GLN A 32 -4.62 -5.43 -10.64
C GLN A 32 -5.47 -6.67 -10.97
N SER A 33 -6.00 -6.78 -12.19
CA SER A 33 -7.03 -7.78 -12.58
C SER A 33 -6.62 -9.21 -12.25
N HIS A 34 -5.37 -9.58 -12.54
CA HIS A 34 -4.86 -10.93 -12.24
C HIS A 34 -4.89 -11.25 -10.73
N VAL A 35 -4.46 -10.29 -9.90
CA VAL A 35 -4.47 -10.43 -8.43
C VAL A 35 -5.91 -10.58 -7.92
N LYS A 36 -6.83 -9.75 -8.45
CA LYS A 36 -8.26 -9.80 -8.08
C LYS A 36 -8.92 -11.13 -8.41
N GLU A 37 -8.70 -11.63 -9.61
CA GLU A 37 -9.29 -12.90 -10.08
C GLU A 37 -8.86 -14.06 -9.20
N ASN A 38 -7.56 -14.16 -8.87
CA ASN A 38 -7.04 -15.18 -7.98
C ASN A 38 -7.63 -15.05 -6.57
N LEU A 39 -7.57 -13.84 -6.00
CA LEU A 39 -8.08 -13.59 -4.64
C LEU A 39 -9.57 -13.89 -4.52
N LYS A 40 -10.38 -13.60 -5.55
CA LYS A 40 -11.81 -13.93 -5.54
C LYS A 40 -12.04 -15.44 -5.35
N ILE A 41 -11.28 -16.27 -6.06
CA ILE A 41 -11.33 -17.72 -5.94
C ILE A 41 -10.87 -18.16 -4.55
N PHE A 42 -9.75 -17.64 -4.06
CA PHE A 42 -9.19 -18.06 -2.77
C PHE A 42 -10.09 -17.66 -1.59
N ILE A 43 -10.65 -16.44 -1.62
CA ILE A 43 -11.59 -15.96 -0.60
C ILE A 43 -12.86 -16.83 -0.58
N GLU A 44 -13.43 -17.13 -1.76
CA GLU A 44 -14.63 -17.96 -1.85
C GLU A 44 -14.36 -19.39 -1.35
N ALA A 45 -13.21 -19.96 -1.71
CA ALA A 45 -12.81 -21.28 -1.24
C ALA A 45 -12.59 -21.32 0.30
N ALA A 46 -11.96 -20.31 0.88
CA ALA A 46 -11.78 -20.18 2.32
C ALA A 46 -13.13 -20.09 3.05
N LYS A 47 -14.06 -19.28 2.54
CA LYS A 47 -15.44 -19.19 3.07
C LYS A 47 -16.17 -20.52 3.03
N LEU A 48 -16.09 -21.26 1.93
CA LEU A 48 -16.73 -22.55 1.78
C LEU A 48 -16.22 -23.60 2.77
N ARG A 49 -14.92 -23.55 3.11
CA ARG A 49 -14.31 -24.47 4.07
C ARG A 49 -14.46 -24.01 5.52
N GLY A 50 -14.79 -22.72 5.76
CA GLY A 50 -14.81 -22.12 7.10
C GLY A 50 -13.42 -22.00 7.72
N GLU A 51 -12.39 -21.86 6.90
CA GLU A 51 -10.98 -21.79 7.28
C GLU A 51 -10.42 -20.39 6.99
N PRO A 52 -9.30 -19.97 7.67
CA PRO A 52 -8.62 -18.75 7.28
C PRO A 52 -8.09 -18.86 5.84
N LEU A 53 -7.94 -17.73 5.19
CA LEU A 53 -7.25 -17.65 3.91
C LEU A 53 -5.76 -17.98 4.13
N ASP A 54 -5.13 -18.61 3.16
CA ASP A 54 -3.68 -18.78 3.16
C ASP A 54 -2.96 -17.44 3.34
N HIS A 55 -1.78 -17.44 3.95
CA HIS A 55 -1.00 -16.21 4.12
C HIS A 55 -0.62 -15.59 2.78
N VAL A 56 -0.78 -14.28 2.66
CA VAL A 56 -0.63 -13.52 1.41
C VAL A 56 0.52 -12.53 1.51
N LEU A 57 1.39 -12.48 0.51
CA LEU A 57 2.43 -11.47 0.37
C LEU A 57 2.16 -10.58 -0.84
N PHE A 58 1.97 -9.29 -0.60
CA PHE A 58 1.89 -8.28 -1.65
C PHE A 58 3.20 -7.53 -1.79
N TYR A 59 3.76 -7.47 -3.00
CA TYR A 59 4.98 -6.70 -3.23
C TYR A 59 4.87 -5.78 -4.46
N GLY A 60 5.63 -4.71 -4.45
CA GLY A 60 5.65 -3.71 -5.53
C GLY A 60 5.76 -2.28 -5.01
N PRO A 61 5.84 -1.28 -5.90
CA PRO A 61 5.99 0.13 -5.55
C PRO A 61 4.98 0.62 -4.52
N PRO A 62 5.28 1.68 -3.74
CA PRO A 62 4.35 2.24 -2.77
C PRO A 62 3.17 2.93 -3.47
N GLY A 63 2.02 3.03 -2.77
CA GLY A 63 0.84 3.78 -3.26
C GLY A 63 -0.03 3.05 -4.27
N LEU A 64 0.19 1.74 -4.52
CA LEU A 64 -0.55 0.93 -5.49
C LEU A 64 -1.79 0.21 -4.92
N GLY A 65 -2.11 0.38 -3.62
CA GLY A 65 -3.32 -0.17 -3.03
C GLY A 65 -3.15 -1.47 -2.22
N LYS A 66 -1.93 -1.89 -1.87
CA LYS A 66 -1.67 -3.10 -1.07
C LYS A 66 -2.45 -3.13 0.25
N THR A 67 -2.38 -2.04 1.03
CA THR A 67 -3.14 -1.91 2.30
C THR A 67 -4.65 -1.88 2.07
N THR A 68 -5.10 -1.26 0.97
CA THR A 68 -6.52 -1.22 0.59
C THR A 68 -7.03 -2.61 0.28
N LEU A 69 -6.27 -3.40 -0.50
CA LEU A 69 -6.68 -4.76 -0.86
C LEU A 69 -6.70 -5.68 0.36
N ALA A 70 -5.77 -5.51 1.32
CA ALA A 70 -5.80 -6.24 2.59
C ALA A 70 -7.10 -5.95 3.39
N GLY A 71 -7.53 -4.69 3.45
CA GLY A 71 -8.80 -4.31 4.07
C GLY A 71 -10.01 -4.92 3.35
N ILE A 72 -9.98 -4.94 2.02
CA ILE A 72 -11.04 -5.58 1.20
C ILE A 72 -11.10 -7.09 1.49
N ILE A 73 -9.96 -7.78 1.58
CA ILE A 73 -9.94 -9.22 1.89
C ILE A 73 -10.62 -9.49 3.23
N ALA A 74 -10.31 -8.72 4.27
CA ALA A 74 -10.96 -8.88 5.57
C ALA A 74 -12.47 -8.62 5.50
N ASN A 75 -12.89 -7.56 4.81
CA ASN A 75 -14.31 -7.25 4.58
C ASN A 75 -15.02 -8.37 3.82
N GLU A 76 -14.41 -8.89 2.76
CA GLU A 76 -14.97 -10.00 1.98
C GLU A 76 -15.06 -11.29 2.81
N LEU A 77 -14.07 -11.58 3.66
CA LEU A 77 -14.10 -12.72 4.58
C LEU A 77 -15.10 -12.51 5.74
N GLY A 78 -15.49 -11.27 6.03
CA GLY A 78 -16.37 -10.92 7.15
C GLY A 78 -15.70 -11.02 8.52
N VAL A 79 -14.39 -10.72 8.58
CA VAL A 79 -13.55 -10.79 9.79
C VAL A 79 -12.89 -9.43 10.09
N ASP A 80 -12.34 -9.29 11.29
CA ASP A 80 -11.61 -8.09 11.68
C ASP A 80 -10.20 -8.06 11.08
N ILE A 81 -9.69 -6.84 10.85
CA ILE A 81 -8.31 -6.61 10.41
C ILE A 81 -7.52 -5.83 11.45
N LYS A 82 -6.35 -6.36 11.82
CA LYS A 82 -5.36 -5.64 12.61
C LYS A 82 -4.28 -5.13 11.67
N ILE A 83 -4.08 -3.82 11.66
CA ILE A 83 -3.09 -3.17 10.79
C ILE A 83 -1.90 -2.71 11.62
N THR A 84 -0.70 -3.08 11.19
CA THR A 84 0.57 -2.65 11.79
C THR A 84 1.64 -2.51 10.71
N SER A 85 2.86 -2.16 11.09
CA SER A 85 4.01 -2.08 10.18
C SER A 85 5.25 -2.72 10.77
N GLY A 86 6.16 -3.20 9.92
CA GLY A 86 7.43 -3.78 10.36
C GLY A 86 8.18 -2.89 11.35
N PRO A 87 8.37 -1.58 11.08
CA PRO A 87 9.01 -0.66 12.02
C PRO A 87 8.30 -0.48 13.36
N ALA A 88 6.99 -0.70 13.44
CA ALA A 88 6.21 -0.56 14.67
C ALA A 88 6.38 -1.79 15.60
N ILE A 89 6.83 -2.92 15.06
CA ILE A 89 7.06 -4.16 15.82
C ILE A 89 8.55 -4.24 16.17
N GLY A 90 8.93 -3.65 17.29
CA GLY A 90 10.34 -3.59 17.71
C GLY A 90 10.86 -4.89 18.34
N ARG A 91 10.01 -5.68 18.98
CA ARG A 91 10.39 -6.87 19.75
C ARG A 91 9.39 -8.01 19.53
N ALA A 92 9.86 -9.23 19.73
CA ALA A 92 9.04 -10.43 19.70
C ALA A 92 7.80 -10.35 20.62
N ALA A 93 7.92 -9.71 21.79
CA ALA A 93 6.81 -9.51 22.71
C ALA A 93 5.71 -8.59 22.14
N ASP A 94 6.08 -7.60 21.32
CA ASP A 94 5.12 -6.69 20.70
C ASP A 94 4.26 -7.46 19.67
N LEU A 95 4.89 -8.34 18.87
CA LEU A 95 4.19 -9.24 17.95
C LEU A 95 3.32 -10.25 18.69
N ALA A 96 3.84 -10.88 19.74
CA ALA A 96 3.09 -11.84 20.55
C ALA A 96 1.82 -11.20 21.14
N ALA A 97 1.92 -9.96 21.64
CA ALA A 97 0.75 -9.21 22.12
C ALA A 97 -0.29 -8.95 21.04
N ILE A 98 0.13 -8.71 19.80
CA ILE A 98 -0.81 -8.55 18.67
C ILE A 98 -1.49 -9.88 18.37
N LEU A 99 -0.71 -10.97 18.24
CA LEU A 99 -1.21 -12.29 17.84
C LEU A 99 -2.16 -12.91 18.87
N THR A 100 -1.90 -12.72 20.17
CA THR A 100 -2.78 -13.22 21.25
C THR A 100 -4.11 -12.47 21.37
N ASN A 101 -4.25 -11.33 20.70
CA ASN A 101 -5.48 -10.52 20.65
C ASN A 101 -6.24 -10.67 19.31
N LEU A 102 -5.88 -11.62 18.46
CA LEU A 102 -6.63 -11.97 17.28
C LEU A 102 -7.73 -12.96 17.62
N ASN A 103 -8.87 -12.83 16.96
CA ASN A 103 -9.94 -13.82 16.96
C ASN A 103 -9.73 -14.84 15.83
N GLU A 104 -10.54 -15.90 15.85
CA GLU A 104 -10.48 -16.94 14.82
C GLU A 104 -10.76 -16.35 13.43
N ASN A 105 -9.89 -16.64 12.48
CA ASN A 105 -9.88 -16.19 11.08
C ASN A 105 -9.60 -14.69 10.86
N ASP A 106 -9.26 -13.91 11.88
CA ASP A 106 -8.89 -12.51 11.72
C ASP A 106 -7.71 -12.32 10.76
N VAL A 107 -7.62 -11.13 10.19
CA VAL A 107 -6.52 -10.73 9.32
C VAL A 107 -5.51 -9.88 10.10
N LEU A 108 -4.24 -10.27 10.06
CA LEU A 108 -3.13 -9.42 10.48
C LEU A 108 -2.45 -8.85 9.24
N PHE A 109 -2.46 -7.53 9.08
CA PHE A 109 -1.74 -6.85 8.01
C PHE A 109 -0.47 -6.20 8.56
N ILE A 110 0.68 -6.54 7.96
CA ILE A 110 1.99 -5.94 8.29
C ILE A 110 2.54 -5.22 7.06
N ASP A 111 2.52 -3.86 7.08
CA ASP A 111 3.17 -3.08 6.04
C ASP A 111 4.68 -3.03 6.24
N GLU A 112 5.44 -2.89 5.14
CA GLU A 112 6.91 -2.90 5.14
C GLU A 112 7.49 -4.09 5.93
N ILE A 113 6.91 -5.29 5.74
CA ILE A 113 7.25 -6.51 6.50
C ILE A 113 8.74 -6.87 6.42
N HIS A 114 9.45 -6.46 5.36
CA HIS A 114 10.91 -6.65 5.21
C HIS A 114 11.73 -5.87 6.25
N ARG A 115 11.11 -4.99 7.04
CA ARG A 115 11.76 -4.23 8.10
C ARG A 115 11.63 -4.87 9.49
N LEU A 116 11.02 -6.04 9.58
CA LEU A 116 11.03 -6.84 10.79
C LEU A 116 12.47 -7.25 11.15
N ASN A 117 12.80 -7.23 12.43
CA ASN A 117 14.07 -7.79 12.86
C ASN A 117 13.97 -9.33 12.98
N ARG A 118 15.11 -10.00 12.95
CA ARG A 118 15.19 -11.45 12.91
C ARG A 118 14.46 -12.15 14.08
N SER A 119 14.53 -11.59 15.28
CA SER A 119 13.86 -12.19 16.45
C SER A 119 12.33 -12.12 16.36
N VAL A 120 11.80 -11.12 15.67
CA VAL A 120 10.35 -11.01 15.39
C VAL A 120 9.96 -11.97 14.26
N GLU A 121 10.78 -12.10 13.22
CA GLU A 121 10.53 -13.08 12.14
C GLU A 121 10.46 -14.52 12.69
N GLU A 122 11.38 -14.90 13.62
CA GLU A 122 11.40 -16.23 14.21
C GLU A 122 10.10 -16.57 14.96
N VAL A 123 9.50 -15.60 15.67
CA VAL A 123 8.18 -15.76 16.30
C VAL A 123 7.08 -15.89 15.26
N LEU A 124 7.19 -15.11 14.16
CA LEU A 124 6.21 -15.14 13.10
C LEU A 124 6.19 -16.49 12.36
N TYR A 125 7.33 -17.18 12.23
CA TYR A 125 7.40 -18.50 11.61
C TYR A 125 6.52 -19.52 12.33
N SER A 126 6.67 -19.67 13.64
CA SER A 126 5.86 -20.60 14.44
C SER A 126 4.38 -20.21 14.44
N ALA A 127 4.10 -18.91 14.47
CA ALA A 127 2.74 -18.40 14.40
C ALA A 127 2.04 -18.71 13.07
N MET A 128 2.77 -18.65 11.95
CA MET A 128 2.22 -18.93 10.63
C MET A 128 2.03 -20.42 10.34
N GLU A 129 2.95 -21.28 10.82
CA GLU A 129 2.91 -22.72 10.54
C GLU A 129 2.02 -23.47 11.52
N ASP A 130 2.22 -23.20 12.81
CA ASP A 130 1.65 -24.00 13.89
C ASP A 130 0.50 -23.31 14.63
N TYR A 131 0.23 -22.02 14.33
CA TYR A 131 -0.68 -21.16 15.13
C TYR A 131 -0.34 -21.20 16.61
N ALA A 132 0.95 -21.12 16.94
CA ALA A 132 1.47 -21.18 18.30
C ALA A 132 2.67 -20.26 18.49
N LEU A 133 2.88 -19.83 19.73
CA LEU A 133 4.00 -19.01 20.15
C LEU A 133 4.85 -19.78 21.15
N ASP A 134 6.16 -19.87 20.92
CA ASP A 134 7.10 -20.41 21.89
C ASP A 134 7.67 -19.28 22.75
N ILE A 135 7.22 -19.20 24.00
CA ILE A 135 7.61 -18.15 24.94
C ILE A 135 8.61 -18.72 25.95
N VAL A 136 9.80 -18.12 25.99
CA VAL A 136 10.82 -18.49 26.98
C VAL A 136 10.61 -17.68 28.27
N ILE A 137 10.29 -18.34 29.36
CA ILE A 137 10.11 -17.75 30.69
C ILE A 137 11.31 -18.07 31.56
N GLY A 138 11.88 -17.06 32.21
CA GLY A 138 13.06 -17.18 33.06
C GLY A 138 14.36 -16.83 32.35
N LYS A 139 15.47 -16.96 33.04
CA LYS A 139 16.83 -16.70 32.54
C LYS A 139 17.78 -17.84 32.94
N GLY A 140 18.77 -18.08 32.09
CA GLY A 140 19.83 -19.08 32.34
C GLY A 140 19.32 -20.54 32.31
N PRO A 141 19.96 -21.48 33.01
CA PRO A 141 19.66 -22.92 32.95
C PRO A 141 18.27 -23.34 33.44
N SER A 142 17.58 -22.46 34.16
CA SER A 142 16.19 -22.67 34.63
C SER A 142 15.12 -22.05 33.70
N ALA A 143 15.50 -21.49 32.55
CA ALA A 143 14.56 -21.02 31.59
C ALA A 143 13.68 -22.17 31.06
N ARG A 144 12.38 -21.95 30.94
CA ARG A 144 11.41 -22.90 30.39
C ARG A 144 10.74 -22.30 29.16
N SER A 145 10.60 -23.11 28.14
CA SER A 145 9.76 -22.76 27.01
C SER A 145 8.31 -23.18 27.28
N ILE A 146 7.39 -22.26 27.09
CA ILE A 146 5.96 -22.54 27.16
C ILE A 146 5.43 -22.28 25.75
N ARG A 147 4.72 -23.26 25.16
CA ARG A 147 3.99 -23.14 23.92
C ARG A 147 2.58 -22.63 24.22
N LEU A 148 2.23 -21.51 23.60
CA LEU A 148 0.91 -20.88 23.69
C LEU A 148 0.22 -20.98 22.34
N ASP A 149 -0.90 -21.70 22.28
CA ASP A 149 -1.73 -21.74 21.08
C ASP A 149 -2.44 -20.40 20.89
N ILE A 150 -2.53 -19.94 19.63
CA ILE A 150 -3.21 -18.72 19.22
C ILE A 150 -4.33 -19.06 18.23
N ALA A 151 -5.28 -18.16 18.08
CA ALA A 151 -6.34 -18.28 17.08
C ALA A 151 -5.73 -18.41 15.68
N ARG A 152 -6.38 -19.20 14.82
CA ARG A 152 -5.99 -19.25 13.40
C ARG A 152 -6.27 -17.92 12.74
N PHE A 153 -5.34 -17.43 11.96
CA PHE A 153 -5.40 -16.11 11.35
C PHE A 153 -4.79 -16.12 9.94
N THR A 154 -5.12 -15.11 9.16
CA THR A 154 -4.45 -14.84 7.88
C THR A 154 -3.44 -13.72 8.06
N LEU A 155 -2.17 -13.98 7.75
CA LEU A 155 -1.17 -12.92 7.62
C LEU A 155 -1.20 -12.36 6.20
N ILE A 156 -1.33 -11.04 6.08
CA ILE A 156 -1.09 -10.33 4.82
C ILE A 156 0.13 -9.44 5.01
N GLY A 157 1.23 -9.81 4.38
CA GLY A 157 2.46 -9.02 4.35
C GLY A 157 2.48 -8.07 3.15
N ALA A 158 2.94 -6.84 3.35
CA ALA A 158 3.20 -5.93 2.24
C ALA A 158 4.66 -5.47 2.25
N THR A 159 5.28 -5.37 1.08
CA THR A 159 6.66 -4.90 0.95
C THR A 159 6.91 -4.15 -0.35
N THR A 160 7.76 -3.14 -0.30
CA THR A 160 8.31 -2.49 -1.49
C THR A 160 9.60 -3.17 -1.97
N ARG A 161 10.18 -4.07 -1.17
CA ARG A 161 11.48 -4.71 -1.42
C ARG A 161 11.40 -6.23 -1.21
N ALA A 162 10.77 -6.95 -2.15
CA ALA A 162 10.60 -8.40 -2.05
C ALA A 162 11.94 -9.15 -1.86
N GLY A 163 13.01 -8.69 -2.48
CA GLY A 163 14.35 -9.28 -2.34
C GLY A 163 15.01 -9.09 -0.98
N SER A 164 14.47 -8.19 -0.12
CA SER A 164 14.96 -7.97 1.24
C SER A 164 14.28 -8.86 2.29
N LEU A 165 13.27 -9.62 1.88
CA LEU A 165 12.59 -10.58 2.75
C LEU A 165 13.45 -11.84 2.89
N SER A 166 13.55 -12.38 4.11
CA SER A 166 14.25 -13.64 4.32
C SER A 166 13.54 -14.79 3.56
N ALA A 167 14.32 -15.71 3.00
CA ALA A 167 13.75 -16.86 2.29
C ALA A 167 12.79 -17.68 3.19
N PRO A 168 13.13 -17.98 4.47
CA PRO A 168 12.22 -18.71 5.34
C PRO A 168 10.87 -18.02 5.57
N LEU A 169 10.84 -16.69 5.66
CA LEU A 169 9.58 -15.95 5.79
C LEU A 169 8.78 -15.98 4.49
N ARG A 170 9.45 -15.75 3.36
CA ARG A 170 8.79 -15.73 2.05
C ARG A 170 8.14 -17.08 1.72
N ASP A 171 8.83 -18.18 2.01
CA ASP A 171 8.37 -19.53 1.67
C ASP A 171 7.13 -19.98 2.47
N ARG A 172 6.75 -19.23 3.52
CA ARG A 172 5.53 -19.43 4.31
C ARG A 172 4.28 -18.74 3.77
N PHE A 173 4.44 -17.91 2.76
CA PHE A 173 3.29 -17.31 2.08
C PHE A 173 2.79 -18.24 0.97
N GLY A 174 1.53 -18.67 1.08
CA GLY A 174 0.86 -19.50 0.07
C GLY A 174 0.50 -18.71 -1.18
N VAL A 175 0.30 -17.40 -1.06
CA VAL A 175 -0.04 -16.49 -2.16
C VAL A 175 0.97 -15.35 -2.20
N ILE A 176 1.61 -15.15 -3.36
CA ILE A 176 2.61 -14.08 -3.55
C ILE A 176 2.26 -13.31 -4.83
N ASP A 177 1.76 -12.09 -4.67
CA ASP A 177 1.29 -11.27 -5.77
C ASP A 177 2.09 -9.98 -5.94
N LYS A 178 2.47 -9.69 -7.20
CA LYS A 178 3.14 -8.45 -7.59
C LYS A 178 2.12 -7.40 -7.98
N PHE A 179 2.22 -6.23 -7.36
CA PHE A 179 1.48 -5.05 -7.77
C PHE A 179 2.24 -4.30 -8.86
N GLU A 180 1.56 -4.03 -9.94
CA GLU A 180 2.09 -3.27 -11.07
C GLU A 180 1.57 -1.84 -11.08
N VAL A 181 2.30 -0.94 -11.75
CA VAL A 181 1.84 0.43 -11.97
C VAL A 181 0.59 0.41 -12.83
N TYR A 182 -0.32 1.35 -12.57
CA TYR A 182 -1.61 1.44 -13.23
C TYR A 182 -1.49 2.09 -14.61
N GLY A 183 -2.29 1.61 -15.54
CA GLY A 183 -2.49 2.27 -16.83
C GLY A 183 -3.29 3.57 -16.70
N SER A 184 -3.23 4.42 -17.75
CA SER A 184 -3.96 5.68 -17.74
C SER A 184 -5.47 5.49 -17.60
N ASP A 185 -6.05 4.51 -18.28
CA ASP A 185 -7.50 4.23 -18.23
C ASP A 185 -7.96 3.81 -16.84
N GLU A 186 -7.15 2.99 -16.15
CA GLU A 186 -7.43 2.59 -14.77
C GLU A 186 -7.37 3.80 -13.83
N LEU A 187 -6.39 4.69 -14.01
CA LEU A 187 -6.26 5.91 -13.20
C LEU A 187 -7.39 6.90 -13.47
N ILE A 188 -7.85 7.06 -14.71
CA ILE A 188 -9.03 7.86 -15.06
C ILE A 188 -10.23 7.36 -14.27
N ASN A 189 -10.48 6.06 -14.27
CA ASN A 189 -11.59 5.46 -13.53
C ASN A 189 -11.45 5.67 -12.01
N ILE A 190 -10.24 5.55 -11.46
CA ILE A 190 -9.97 5.80 -10.03
C ILE A 190 -10.22 7.26 -9.68
N ILE A 191 -9.73 8.20 -10.50
CA ILE A 191 -9.92 9.63 -10.27
C ILE A 191 -11.39 10.01 -10.40
N GLY A 192 -12.11 9.51 -11.43
CA GLY A 192 -13.53 9.75 -11.64
C GLY A 192 -14.39 9.25 -10.47
N ARG A 193 -14.12 8.02 -9.99
CA ARG A 193 -14.76 7.49 -8.76
C ARG A 193 -14.46 8.38 -7.56
N SER A 194 -13.21 8.76 -7.36
CA SER A 194 -12.81 9.62 -6.23
C SER A 194 -13.40 11.02 -6.32
N ALA A 195 -13.51 11.60 -7.51
CA ALA A 195 -14.17 12.89 -7.74
C ALA A 195 -15.64 12.84 -7.34
N SER A 196 -16.36 11.79 -7.74
CA SER A 196 -17.75 11.56 -7.35
C SER A 196 -17.92 11.46 -5.83
N LEU A 197 -17.04 10.73 -5.15
CA LEU A 197 -17.05 10.61 -3.67
C LEU A 197 -16.74 11.95 -2.97
N LEU A 198 -15.94 12.81 -3.60
CA LEU A 198 -15.62 14.15 -3.11
C LEU A 198 -16.67 15.20 -3.49
N GLY A 199 -17.74 14.83 -4.19
CA GLY A 199 -18.82 15.71 -4.59
C GLY A 199 -18.42 16.72 -5.67
N VAL A 200 -17.44 16.39 -6.54
CA VAL A 200 -17.04 17.21 -7.67
C VAL A 200 -17.18 16.43 -8.96
N SER A 201 -17.53 17.12 -10.04
CA SER A 201 -17.49 16.57 -11.41
C SER A 201 -16.23 17.02 -12.14
N ALA A 202 -15.80 16.26 -13.12
CA ALA A 202 -14.65 16.60 -13.95
C ALA A 202 -14.88 16.14 -15.39
N ASP A 203 -14.38 16.93 -16.35
CA ASP A 203 -14.36 16.54 -17.77
C ASP A 203 -13.41 15.36 -18.00
N GLU A 204 -13.66 14.56 -19.00
CA GLU A 204 -12.83 13.41 -19.38
C GLU A 204 -11.39 13.82 -19.69
N ASP A 205 -11.20 14.92 -20.40
CA ASP A 205 -9.88 15.48 -20.68
C ASP A 205 -9.14 15.95 -19.39
N ALA A 206 -9.87 16.48 -18.43
CA ALA A 206 -9.31 16.85 -17.12
C ALA A 206 -8.88 15.61 -16.32
N LEU A 207 -9.70 14.56 -16.35
CA LEU A 207 -9.36 13.27 -15.71
C LEU A 207 -8.13 12.65 -16.36
N TYR A 208 -8.05 12.66 -17.69
CA TYR A 208 -6.91 12.18 -18.45
C TYR A 208 -5.63 12.94 -18.10
N GLU A 209 -5.68 14.27 -18.02
CA GLU A 209 -4.52 15.09 -17.69
C GLU A 209 -4.01 14.80 -16.26
N MET A 210 -4.91 14.67 -15.30
CA MET A 210 -4.55 14.28 -13.92
C MET A 210 -3.98 12.85 -13.85
N ALA A 211 -4.56 11.91 -14.61
CA ALA A 211 -4.09 10.52 -14.65
C ALA A 211 -2.67 10.44 -15.24
N ARG A 212 -2.41 11.15 -16.34
CA ARG A 212 -1.09 11.22 -16.99
C ARG A 212 -0.01 11.72 -16.03
N CYS A 213 -0.32 12.73 -15.22
CA CYS A 213 0.61 13.29 -14.24
C CYS A 213 0.78 12.42 -12.97
N SER A 214 0.01 11.33 -12.84
CA SER A 214 -0.01 10.50 -11.62
C SER A 214 1.03 9.38 -11.59
N ARG A 215 1.84 9.24 -12.63
CA ARG A 215 2.95 8.26 -12.72
C ARG A 215 2.53 6.82 -12.40
N GLY A 216 1.36 6.38 -12.86
CA GLY A 216 0.87 5.02 -12.62
C GLY A 216 0.49 4.73 -11.16
N THR A 217 0.30 5.74 -10.31
CA THR A 217 0.12 5.57 -8.86
C THR A 217 -1.21 6.13 -8.38
N PRO A 218 -2.17 5.32 -7.92
CA PRO A 218 -3.46 5.77 -7.39
C PRO A 218 -3.39 6.79 -6.25
N ARG A 219 -2.41 6.64 -5.34
CA ARG A 219 -2.20 7.60 -4.26
C ARG A 219 -1.84 8.99 -4.79
N VAL A 220 -0.97 9.07 -5.79
CA VAL A 220 -0.60 10.33 -6.45
C VAL A 220 -1.81 10.91 -7.18
N ALA A 221 -2.56 10.07 -7.90
CA ALA A 221 -3.78 10.46 -8.61
C ALA A 221 -4.82 11.12 -7.68
N ASN A 222 -5.11 10.48 -6.55
CA ASN A 222 -6.02 11.04 -5.54
C ASN A 222 -5.50 12.34 -4.91
N ARG A 223 -4.20 12.46 -4.71
CA ARG A 223 -3.59 13.68 -4.19
C ARG A 223 -3.69 14.83 -5.19
N ILE A 224 -3.38 14.58 -6.45
CA ILE A 224 -3.56 15.54 -7.55
C ILE A 224 -5.03 16.00 -7.62
N LEU A 225 -5.97 15.06 -7.64
CA LEU A 225 -7.41 15.37 -7.68
C LEU A 225 -7.81 16.31 -6.52
N LYS A 226 -7.40 16.02 -5.29
CA LYS A 226 -7.72 16.86 -4.14
C LYS A 226 -7.19 18.27 -4.32
N ARG A 227 -5.95 18.44 -4.80
CA ARG A 227 -5.37 19.77 -5.03
C ARG A 227 -6.09 20.50 -6.17
N VAL A 228 -6.33 19.86 -7.29
CA VAL A 228 -7.07 20.45 -8.41
C VAL A 228 -8.48 20.88 -7.98
N ARG A 229 -9.16 20.07 -7.15
CA ARG A 229 -10.44 20.42 -6.53
C ARG A 229 -10.32 21.70 -5.68
N ASP A 230 -9.27 21.82 -4.85
CA ASP A 230 -9.06 23.00 -4.00
C ASP A 230 -8.95 24.27 -4.88
N PHE A 231 -8.22 24.22 -6.00
CA PHE A 231 -8.15 25.30 -6.98
C PHE A 231 -9.51 25.63 -7.63
N ALA A 232 -10.27 24.60 -8.03
CA ALA A 232 -11.60 24.78 -8.61
C ALA A 232 -12.52 25.49 -7.61
N GLN A 233 -12.56 25.03 -6.36
CA GLN A 233 -13.40 25.59 -5.30
C GLN A 233 -13.08 27.06 -5.00
N VAL A 234 -11.80 27.41 -4.89
CA VAL A 234 -11.36 28.81 -4.67
C VAL A 234 -11.74 29.69 -5.86
N SER A 235 -11.77 29.13 -7.08
CA SER A 235 -12.22 29.82 -8.28
C SER A 235 -13.75 29.85 -8.42
N GLY A 236 -14.51 29.38 -7.43
CA GLY A 236 -15.99 29.36 -7.45
C GLY A 236 -16.59 28.29 -8.37
N LYS A 237 -15.80 27.30 -8.79
CA LYS A 237 -16.26 26.21 -9.67
C LYS A 237 -16.56 24.95 -8.85
N SER A 238 -17.67 24.27 -9.15
CA SER A 238 -18.00 22.92 -8.65
C SER A 238 -17.63 21.82 -9.63
N HIS A 239 -17.09 22.19 -10.78
CA HIS A 239 -16.69 21.32 -11.89
C HIS A 239 -15.24 21.59 -12.25
N ILE A 240 -14.51 20.53 -12.57
CA ILE A 240 -13.12 20.59 -13.00
C ILE A 240 -13.09 20.42 -14.53
N ASP A 241 -12.93 21.52 -15.25
CA ASP A 241 -12.65 21.51 -16.68
C ASP A 241 -11.15 21.32 -16.96
N PHE A 242 -10.80 21.02 -18.22
CA PHE A 242 -9.42 20.81 -18.64
C PHE A 242 -8.52 22.01 -18.30
N GLU A 243 -9.00 23.23 -18.52
CA GLU A 243 -8.24 24.46 -18.24
C GLU A 243 -7.91 24.61 -16.75
N THR A 244 -8.87 24.30 -15.88
CA THR A 244 -8.68 24.31 -14.44
C THR A 244 -7.66 23.26 -14.01
N ALA A 245 -7.75 22.03 -14.55
CA ALA A 245 -6.78 20.97 -14.26
C ALA A 245 -5.37 21.40 -14.69
N GLN A 246 -5.19 21.89 -15.90
CA GLN A 246 -3.91 22.31 -16.46
C GLN A 246 -3.30 23.48 -15.67
N LYS A 247 -4.07 24.52 -15.36
CA LYS A 247 -3.62 25.65 -14.55
C LYS A 247 -3.20 25.25 -13.15
N SER A 248 -3.98 24.36 -12.54
CA SER A 248 -3.69 23.84 -11.19
C SER A 248 -2.40 23.04 -11.17
N LEU A 249 -2.21 22.11 -12.13
CA LEU A 249 -0.98 21.32 -12.26
C LEU A 249 0.25 22.21 -12.48
N ALA A 250 0.14 23.21 -13.36
CA ALA A 250 1.22 24.18 -13.59
C ALA A 250 1.54 24.97 -12.31
N ALA A 251 0.52 25.44 -11.57
CA ALA A 251 0.70 26.15 -10.30
C ALA A 251 1.35 25.27 -9.22
N LEU A 252 1.11 23.96 -9.26
CA LEU A 252 1.73 22.95 -8.39
C LEU A 252 3.16 22.55 -8.86
N GLY A 253 3.63 23.13 -9.96
CA GLY A 253 4.97 22.87 -10.50
C GLY A 253 5.11 21.52 -11.19
N VAL A 254 3.99 20.85 -11.51
CA VAL A 254 3.96 19.56 -12.22
C VAL A 254 3.91 19.82 -13.72
N ASP A 255 4.86 19.26 -14.47
CA ASP A 255 4.90 19.40 -15.93
C ASP A 255 4.05 18.32 -16.64
N ALA A 256 4.08 18.40 -17.97
CA ALA A 256 3.34 17.48 -18.85
C ALA A 256 3.73 16.00 -18.71
N LEU A 257 4.85 15.68 -18.10
CA LEU A 257 5.29 14.31 -17.78
C LEU A 257 5.01 13.89 -16.33
N GLY A 258 4.38 14.77 -15.54
CA GLY A 258 4.17 14.57 -14.13
C GLY A 258 5.45 14.80 -13.30
N LEU A 259 6.46 15.49 -13.87
CA LEU A 259 7.70 15.78 -13.18
C LEU A 259 7.59 17.09 -12.39
N GLU A 260 8.10 17.08 -11.16
CA GLU A 260 8.25 18.25 -10.32
C GLU A 260 9.64 18.90 -10.50
N LYS A 261 9.83 20.06 -9.89
CA LYS A 261 11.07 20.81 -10.00
C LYS A 261 12.32 19.98 -9.69
N LEU A 262 12.30 19.22 -8.57
CA LEU A 262 13.43 18.39 -8.18
C LEU A 262 13.72 17.25 -9.17
N ASP A 263 12.67 16.66 -9.76
CA ASP A 263 12.86 15.61 -10.78
C ASP A 263 13.59 16.17 -11.99
N ARG A 264 13.19 17.37 -12.45
CA ARG A 264 13.84 18.06 -13.56
C ARG A 264 15.30 18.42 -13.21
N GLU A 265 15.55 18.93 -12.01
CA GLU A 265 16.92 19.27 -11.55
C GLU A 265 17.82 18.02 -11.54
N ILE A 266 17.30 16.86 -11.10
CA ILE A 266 18.04 15.59 -11.14
C ILE A 266 18.33 15.18 -12.59
N LEU A 267 17.33 15.23 -13.46
CA LEU A 267 17.47 14.87 -14.88
C LEU A 267 18.46 15.82 -15.58
N ASP A 268 18.33 17.12 -15.35
CA ASP A 268 19.26 18.12 -15.89
C ASP A 268 20.69 17.88 -15.41
N ALA A 269 20.88 17.55 -14.14
CA ALA A 269 22.20 17.21 -13.62
C ALA A 269 22.78 15.96 -14.30
N ILE A 270 21.98 14.91 -14.48
CA ILE A 270 22.41 13.69 -15.19
C ILE A 270 22.80 14.01 -16.63
N ILE A 271 21.98 14.78 -17.33
CA ILE A 271 22.23 15.13 -18.74
C ILE A 271 23.46 16.04 -18.87
N THR A 272 23.51 17.13 -18.09
CA THR A 272 24.52 18.19 -18.30
C THR A 272 25.85 17.89 -17.64
N ARG A 273 25.85 17.30 -16.43
CA ARG A 273 27.09 17.05 -15.66
C ARG A 273 27.69 15.68 -15.89
N PHE A 274 26.83 14.69 -16.25
CA PHE A 274 27.24 13.28 -16.40
C PHE A 274 27.02 12.75 -17.82
N ASN A 275 26.75 13.61 -18.80
CA ASN A 275 26.58 13.27 -20.22
C ASN A 275 25.50 12.16 -20.46
N GLY A 276 24.45 12.12 -19.64
CA GLY A 276 23.41 11.08 -19.70
C GLY A 276 23.86 9.68 -19.27
N GLY A 277 25.09 9.55 -18.76
CA GLY A 277 25.67 8.27 -18.37
C GLY A 277 25.18 7.78 -17.01
N PRO A 278 25.43 6.52 -16.65
CA PRO A 278 25.10 6.01 -15.34
C PRO A 278 25.85 6.78 -14.25
N VAL A 279 25.13 7.21 -13.20
CA VAL A 279 25.68 7.92 -12.06
C VAL A 279 25.11 7.36 -10.76
N GLY A 280 25.96 7.19 -9.75
CA GLY A 280 25.54 6.72 -8.43
C GLY A 280 24.68 7.75 -7.69
N ILE A 281 23.71 7.27 -6.90
CA ILE A 281 22.79 8.14 -6.16
C ILE A 281 23.52 9.08 -5.20
N ASP A 282 24.59 8.60 -4.54
CA ASP A 282 25.42 9.38 -3.62
C ASP A 282 26.25 10.48 -4.34
N THR A 283 26.35 10.41 -5.67
CA THR A 283 27.06 11.42 -6.48
C THR A 283 26.12 12.53 -6.93
N ILE A 284 24.82 12.27 -6.99
CA ILE A 284 23.78 13.25 -7.37
C ILE A 284 23.27 14.00 -6.13
N ALA A 285 23.28 13.36 -4.96
CA ALA A 285 22.85 13.93 -3.69
C ALA A 285 23.87 14.94 -3.14
#